data_dde3960cfb957145f8ccb31fd78c3d21
#
_entry.id   dde3960cfb957145f8ccb31fd78c3d21
#
_cell.length_a   1.000
_cell.length_b   1.000
_cell.length_c   1.000
_cell.angle_alpha   90.00
_cell.angle_beta   90.00
_cell.angle_gamma   90.00
#
_symmetry.space_group_name_H-M   'P 1'
#
loop_
_entity.id
_entity.type
_entity.pdbx_description
1 polymer ?
#
loop_
_entity_poly.entity_id
_entity_poly.type
_entity_poly.pdbx_seq_one_letter_code
_entity_poly.pdbx_strand_id
1 'polypeptide(L)' 'MLKKERQAFILHQVNLHNKVLSSSLCTEISVSEDTIRRDLQELSEEGKIIKVHGGALSHSFNEVNFSTNGV' A
#
# COMPACT_ATOMS: atom_id res chain seq x y z
N MET A 1 -15.88 -5.11 7.21
CA MET A 1 -14.51 -5.65 7.29
C MET A 1 -13.78 -5.00 8.45
N LEU A 2 -13.19 -5.81 9.31
CA LEU A 2 -12.44 -5.31 10.46
C LEU A 2 -11.13 -4.67 10.00
N LYS A 3 -10.63 -3.75 10.82
CA LYS A 3 -9.40 -3.03 10.49
C LYS A 3 -8.24 -3.98 10.17
N LYS A 4 -8.05 -5.01 10.99
CA LYS A 4 -6.97 -5.98 10.76
C LYS A 4 -7.14 -6.73 9.45
N GLU A 5 -8.37 -7.12 9.14
CA GLU A 5 -8.67 -7.79 7.88
C GLU A 5 -8.42 -6.85 6.70
N ARG A 6 -8.83 -5.60 6.85
CA ARG A 6 -8.64 -4.59 5.81
C ARG A 6 -7.16 -4.35 5.55
N GLN A 7 -6.38 -4.18 6.61
CA GLN A 7 -4.95 -3.95 6.46
C GLN A 7 -4.24 -5.17 5.89
N ALA A 8 -4.68 -6.37 6.25
CA ALA A 8 -4.13 -7.60 5.67
C ALA A 8 -4.43 -7.68 4.18
N PHE A 9 -5.63 -7.31 3.78
CA PHE A 9 -6.01 -7.26 2.37
C PHE A 9 -5.15 -6.25 1.61
N ILE A 10 -5.00 -5.05 2.16
CA ILE A 10 -4.20 -4.00 1.54
C ILE A 10 -2.76 -4.48 1.35
N LEU A 11 -2.18 -5.04 2.41
CA LEU A 11 -0.81 -5.53 2.35
C LEU A 11 -0.65 -6.61 1.30
N HIS A 12 -1.62 -7.52 1.23
CA HIS A 12 -1.61 -8.58 0.21
C HIS A 12 -1.62 -7.97 -1.19
N GLN A 13 -2.47 -6.98 -1.42
CA GLN A 13 -2.56 -6.33 -2.74
C GLN A 13 -1.26 -5.61 -3.09
N VAL A 14 -0.66 -4.92 -2.12
CA VAL A 14 0.62 -4.24 -2.34
C VAL A 14 1.70 -5.24 -2.76
N ASN A 15 1.78 -6.36 -2.04
CA ASN A 15 2.80 -7.36 -2.34
C ASN A 15 2.52 -8.10 -3.64
N LEU A 16 1.24 -8.29 -3.97
CA LEU A 16 0.87 -9.00 -5.20
C LEU A 16 1.12 -8.16 -6.45
N HIS A 17 0.77 -6.89 -6.41
CA HIS A 17 0.85 -5.99 -7.57
C HIS A 17 2.04 -5.04 -7.53
N ASN A 18 2.78 -5.01 -6.43
CA ASN A 18 3.92 -4.13 -6.18
C ASN A 18 3.55 -2.65 -6.03
N LYS A 19 2.41 -2.25 -6.55
CA LYS A 19 1.91 -0.88 -6.43
C LYS A 19 0.40 -0.92 -6.34
N VAL A 20 -0.17 -0.08 -5.49
CA VAL A 20 -1.61 0.08 -5.39
C VAL A 20 -1.97 1.55 -5.34
N LEU A 21 -3.16 1.88 -5.82
CA LEU A 21 -3.71 3.23 -5.73
C LEU A 21 -4.77 3.24 -4.63
N SER A 22 -4.76 4.30 -3.82
CA SER A 22 -5.73 4.41 -2.74
C SER A 22 -7.16 4.45 -3.27
N SER A 23 -7.38 5.10 -4.41
CA SER A 23 -8.71 5.15 -5.03
C SER A 23 -9.21 3.77 -5.43
N SER A 24 -8.32 2.92 -5.94
CA SER A 24 -8.70 1.56 -6.30
C SER A 24 -9.05 0.74 -5.07
N LEU A 25 -8.26 0.86 -4.01
CA LEU A 25 -8.50 0.12 -2.78
C LEU A 25 -9.84 0.50 -2.15
N CYS A 26 -10.14 1.78 -2.07
CA CYS A 26 -11.39 2.21 -1.45
C CYS A 26 -12.60 1.73 -2.24
N THR A 27 -12.49 1.64 -3.56
CA THR A 27 -13.55 1.09 -4.40
C THR A 27 -13.71 -0.40 -4.17
N GLU A 28 -12.60 -1.14 -4.10
CA GLU A 28 -12.65 -2.59 -3.96
C GLU A 28 -13.27 -3.03 -2.65
N ILE A 29 -12.99 -2.34 -1.56
CA ILE A 29 -13.49 -2.77 -0.25
C ILE A 29 -14.53 -1.81 0.32
N SER A 30 -15.00 -0.86 -0.48
CA SER A 30 -16.12 0.02 -0.13
C SER A 30 -15.89 0.80 1.16
N VAL A 31 -14.71 1.40 1.29
CA VAL A 31 -14.41 2.30 2.40
C VAL A 31 -13.96 3.65 1.85
N SER A 32 -13.95 4.67 2.69
CA SER A 32 -13.55 6.01 2.27
C SER A 32 -12.06 6.08 2.01
N GLU A 33 -11.65 7.03 1.18
CA GLU A 33 -10.23 7.26 0.94
C GLU A 33 -9.48 7.63 2.21
N ASP A 34 -10.12 8.37 3.10
CA ASP A 34 -9.48 8.73 4.37
C ASP A 34 -9.12 7.50 5.17
N THR A 35 -10.01 6.50 5.18
CA THR A 35 -9.74 5.24 5.87
C THR A 35 -8.55 4.54 5.25
N ILE A 36 -8.50 4.47 3.92
CA ILE A 36 -7.39 3.85 3.21
C ILE A 36 -6.09 4.60 3.49
N ARG A 37 -6.10 5.92 3.44
CA ARG A 37 -4.91 6.72 3.72
C ARG A 37 -4.36 6.44 5.12
N ARG A 38 -5.24 6.33 6.10
CA ARG A 38 -4.82 6.03 7.48
C ARG A 38 -4.21 4.63 7.56
N ASP A 39 -4.83 3.67 6.90
CA ASP A 39 -4.30 2.31 6.89
C ASP A 39 -2.94 2.25 6.23
N LEU A 40 -2.78 2.94 5.09
CA LEU A 40 -1.50 2.98 4.40
C LEU A 40 -0.44 3.67 5.25
N GLN A 41 -0.83 4.74 5.95
CA GLN A 41 0.10 5.44 6.85
C GLN A 41 0.57 4.52 7.96
N GLU A 42 -0.35 3.79 8.60
CA GLU A 42 0.02 2.87 9.67
C GLU A 42 0.92 1.75 9.18
N LEU A 43 0.57 1.15 8.03
CA LEU A 43 1.38 0.08 7.47
C LEU A 43 2.78 0.58 7.09
N SER A 44 2.87 1.81 6.60
CA SER A 44 4.15 2.42 6.26
C SER A 44 4.98 2.66 7.51
N GLU A 45 4.35 3.13 8.59
CA GLU A 45 5.03 3.37 9.86
C GLU A 45 5.56 2.07 10.46
N GLU A 46 4.86 0.96 10.19
CA GLU A 46 5.31 -0.36 10.63
C GLU A 46 6.38 -0.95 9.72
N GLY A 47 6.72 -0.24 8.65
CA GLY A 47 7.75 -0.69 7.73
C GLY A 47 7.31 -1.78 6.77
N LYS A 48 6.00 -1.98 6.62
CA LYS A 48 5.49 -3.06 5.77
C LYS A 48 5.31 -2.65 4.32
N ILE A 49 5.09 -1.37 4.08
CA ILE A 49 4.92 -0.81 2.74
C ILE A 49 5.60 0.55 2.68
N ILE A 50 5.68 1.10 1.47
CA ILE A 50 6.19 2.45 1.26
C ILE A 50 5.04 3.31 0.76
N LYS A 51 4.63 4.28 1.59
CA LYS A 51 3.54 5.18 1.21
C LYS A 51 4.05 6.21 0.21
N VAL A 52 3.31 6.38 -0.88
CA VAL A 52 3.62 7.38 -1.90
C VAL A 52 2.38 8.20 -2.15
N HIS A 53 2.52 9.28 -2.89
CA HIS A 53 1.37 10.11 -3.24
C HIS A 53 0.36 9.29 -4.03
N GLY A 54 -0.85 9.21 -3.52
CA GLY A 54 -1.94 8.51 -4.18
C GLY A 54 -1.98 7.00 -4.00
N GLY A 55 -1.05 6.41 -3.22
CA GLY A 55 -1.07 4.97 -3.03
C GLY A 55 0.09 4.45 -2.21
N ALA A 56 0.58 3.29 -2.57
CA ALA A 56 1.69 2.65 -1.87
C ALA A 56 2.44 1.69 -2.78
N LEU A 57 3.68 1.40 -2.43
CA LEU A 57 4.54 0.47 -3.15
C LEU A 57 5.01 -0.61 -2.19
N SER A 58 5.34 -1.77 -2.74
CA SER A 58 6.00 -2.81 -1.97
C SER A 58 7.48 -2.45 -1.81
N HIS A 59 8.11 -2.97 -0.76
CA HIS A 59 9.54 -2.77 -0.56
C HIS A 59 10.35 -3.41 -1.70
N SER A 60 9.92 -4.59 -2.15
CA SER A 60 10.62 -5.29 -3.24
C SER A 60 10.63 -4.46 -4.51
N PHE A 61 9.49 -3.87 -4.85
CA PHE A 61 9.39 -3.04 -6.04
C PHE A 61 10.28 -1.80 -5.93
N ASN A 62 10.26 -1.17 -4.75
CA ASN A 62 11.07 0.01 -4.51
C ASN A 62 12.57 -0.31 -4.58
N GLU A 63 12.98 -1.46 -4.01
CA GLU A 63 14.37 -1.89 -4.05
C GLU A 63 14.83 -2.14 -5.48
N VAL A 64 14.02 -2.81 -6.27
CA VAL A 64 14.34 -3.08 -7.67
C VAL A 64 14.51 -1.78 -8.45
N ASN A 65 13.60 -0.83 -8.26
CA ASN A 65 13.68 0.45 -8.96
C ASN A 65 14.92 1.23 -8.55
N PHE A 66 15.23 1.26 -7.27
CA PHE A 66 16.40 1.98 -6.80
C PHE A 66 17.68 1.30 -7.26
N SER A 67 17.73 -0.03 -7.26
CA SER A 67 18.88 -0.76 -7.75
C SER A 67 19.15 -0.45 -9.21
N THR A 68 18.09 -0.37 -10.01
CA THR A 68 18.22 -0.05 -11.44
C THR A 68 18.70 1.39 -11.63
N ASN A 69 18.16 2.31 -10.85
CA ASN A 69 18.48 3.72 -11.00
C ASN A 69 19.82 4.10 -10.35
N GLY A 70 20.27 3.30 -9.41
CA GLY A 70 21.49 3.61 -8.67
C GLY A 70 22.77 3.25 -9.40
N VAL A 71 22.63 2.69 -10.53
CA VAL A 71 23.81 2.23 -11.31
C VAL A 71 24.40 3.35 -12.17
#